data_fc43d3e3dc4e0e46914b7b74d6902632
#
_entry.id   fc43d3e3dc4e0e46914b7b74d6902632
#
_cell.length_a   1.000
_cell.length_b   1.000
_cell.length_c   1.000
_cell.angle_alpha   90.00
_cell.angle_beta   90.00
_cell.angle_gamma   90.00
#
_symmetry.space_group_name_H-M   'P 1'
#
loop_
_entity.id
_entity.type
_entity.pdbx_description
1 polymer ?
#
loop_
_entity_poly.entity_id
_entity_poly.type
_entity_poly.pdbx_seq_one_letter_code
_entity_poly.pdbx_strand_id
1 'polypeptide(L)'
;MTALLRRQAVIDKYAEIIGRNLYSQSLRDYCYVRYKDGNYYSDCSSSICLTYEAVGLGFGNLNTAGIYQSNKLTTVDADIAQGIPDTSRLRPGDMLLFAGTDASRPKRIGHVEMYCGNGIICGHGSGRPSYKDLTAYCRSRYNSWASGGWRKGLVCVRRYIQDDVIQEPEQPRKTGWEQAADGTWSFYLGNTGECVRNSWYLDTDGKWYWFDGAGHMVTDTWYQYKGAWYYLGADGAMVQGLQASGGNYYYLMPDGKMATEPVVLTPDKDGALRWPGLAE
;
A
#
# COMPACT_ATOMS: atom_id res chain seq x y z
N MET A 1 -22.84 -8.88 -0.68
CA MET A 1 -21.46 -8.43 -1.02
C MET A 1 -20.57 -8.83 0.15
N THR A 2 -19.50 -9.61 -0.12
CA THR A 2 -18.57 -10.07 0.92
C THR A 2 -17.75 -8.93 1.52
N ALA A 3 -17.14 -9.13 2.69
CA ALA A 3 -16.27 -8.13 3.31
C ALA A 3 -15.12 -7.76 2.37
N LEU A 4 -14.54 -8.73 1.68
CA LEU A 4 -13.48 -8.50 0.70
C LEU A 4 -13.92 -7.53 -0.42
N LEU A 5 -15.07 -7.79 -1.04
CA LEU A 5 -15.60 -6.91 -2.10
C LEU A 5 -15.96 -5.52 -1.59
N ARG A 6 -16.49 -5.42 -0.35
CA ARG A 6 -16.76 -4.12 0.28
C ARG A 6 -15.46 -3.33 0.51
N ARG A 7 -14.40 -3.99 0.99
CA ARG A 7 -13.09 -3.38 1.21
C ARG A 7 -12.47 -2.90 -0.11
N GLN A 8 -12.52 -3.75 -1.15
CA GLN A 8 -12.01 -3.39 -2.46
C GLN A 8 -12.75 -2.16 -3.03
N ALA A 9 -14.08 -2.13 -2.94
CA ALA A 9 -14.87 -0.99 -3.39
C ALA A 9 -14.47 0.33 -2.70
N VAL A 10 -14.15 0.29 -1.40
CA VAL A 10 -13.66 1.46 -0.66
C VAL A 10 -12.29 1.91 -1.17
N ILE A 11 -11.36 0.97 -1.39
CA ILE A 11 -10.02 1.29 -1.88
C ILE A 11 -10.09 1.88 -3.30
N ASP A 12 -10.84 1.25 -4.21
CA ASP A 12 -11.03 1.71 -5.58
C ASP A 12 -11.65 3.12 -5.61
N LYS A 13 -12.63 3.35 -4.76
CA LYS A 13 -13.28 4.66 -4.66
C LYS A 13 -12.34 5.74 -4.14
N TYR A 14 -11.49 5.41 -3.14
CA TYR A 14 -10.49 6.35 -2.64
C TYR A 14 -9.44 6.70 -3.70
N ALA A 15 -9.09 5.76 -4.58
CA ALA A 15 -8.15 5.99 -5.67
C ALA A 15 -8.56 7.16 -6.59
N GLU A 16 -9.86 7.41 -6.76
CA GLU A 16 -10.36 8.53 -7.58
C GLU A 16 -9.95 9.91 -7.07
N ILE A 17 -9.65 10.05 -5.78
CA ILE A 17 -9.29 11.34 -5.18
C ILE A 17 -7.78 11.54 -5.02
N ILE A 18 -6.97 10.48 -5.21
CA ILE A 18 -5.51 10.56 -5.15
C ILE A 18 -5.00 11.63 -6.14
N GLY A 19 -4.17 12.53 -5.63
CA GLY A 19 -3.63 13.65 -6.43
C GLY A 19 -4.66 14.72 -6.85
N ARG A 20 -5.94 14.54 -6.54
CA ARG A 20 -7.02 15.42 -7.04
C ARG A 20 -7.45 16.49 -6.04
N ASN A 21 -7.91 16.09 -4.86
CA ASN A 21 -8.58 16.97 -3.91
C ASN A 21 -7.62 17.98 -3.24
N LEU A 22 -8.08 19.21 -3.07
CA LEU A 22 -7.40 20.22 -2.27
C LEU A 22 -7.76 20.05 -0.79
N TYR A 23 -6.80 20.34 0.10
CA TYR A 23 -7.06 20.25 1.54
C TYR A 23 -7.89 21.42 2.04
N SER A 24 -9.02 21.11 2.69
CA SER A 24 -9.84 22.11 3.36
C SER A 24 -10.72 21.48 4.44
N GLN A 25 -10.68 22.03 5.65
CA GLN A 25 -11.58 21.61 6.73
C GLN A 25 -12.98 22.27 6.58
N SER A 26 -13.04 23.47 6.06
CA SER A 26 -14.32 24.20 5.87
C SER A 26 -15.10 23.70 4.67
N LEU A 27 -14.43 23.18 3.64
CA LEU A 27 -15.04 22.65 2.41
C LEU A 27 -14.98 21.11 2.36
N ARG A 28 -14.87 20.48 3.50
CA ARG A 28 -14.61 19.03 3.62
C ARG A 28 -15.69 18.14 2.99
N ASP A 29 -16.90 18.66 2.78
CA ASP A 29 -18.03 17.91 2.23
C ASP A 29 -18.00 17.81 0.68
N TYR A 30 -17.06 18.49 0.05
CA TYR A 30 -16.89 18.50 -1.41
C TYR A 30 -15.90 17.45 -1.93
N CYS A 31 -15.79 16.32 -1.25
CA CYS A 31 -14.83 15.28 -1.60
C CYS A 31 -15.09 14.66 -2.99
N TYR A 32 -16.34 14.41 -3.32
CA TYR A 32 -16.78 13.82 -4.59
C TYR A 32 -17.71 14.72 -5.41
N VAL A 33 -18.04 15.89 -4.89
CA VAL A 33 -18.84 16.90 -5.56
C VAL A 33 -17.98 18.15 -5.77
N ARG A 34 -18.06 18.76 -6.93
CA ARG A 34 -17.32 19.99 -7.21
C ARG A 34 -17.87 21.16 -6.40
N TYR A 35 -16.98 21.93 -5.81
CA TYR A 35 -17.33 23.24 -5.26
C TYR A 35 -17.52 24.25 -6.39
N LYS A 36 -18.09 25.43 -6.08
CA LYS A 36 -18.39 26.49 -7.04
C LYS A 36 -17.19 27.01 -7.85
N ASP A 37 -15.97 26.82 -7.35
CA ASP A 37 -14.73 27.16 -8.06
C ASP A 37 -14.21 26.05 -8.99
N GLY A 38 -14.98 24.96 -9.14
CA GLY A 38 -14.65 23.83 -9.99
C GLY A 38 -13.74 22.78 -9.36
N ASN A 39 -13.24 22.99 -8.13
CA ASN A 39 -12.35 22.08 -7.43
C ASN A 39 -13.10 21.11 -6.52
N TYR A 40 -12.37 20.07 -6.08
CA TYR A 40 -12.79 19.12 -5.05
C TYR A 40 -11.99 19.35 -3.77
N TYR A 41 -12.65 19.21 -2.62
CA TYR A 41 -12.05 19.48 -1.32
C TYR A 41 -12.34 18.36 -0.33
N SER A 42 -11.35 18.05 0.50
CA SER A 42 -11.51 17.15 1.66
C SER A 42 -10.45 17.46 2.72
N ASP A 43 -10.66 16.98 3.92
CA ASP A 43 -9.62 16.85 4.94
C ASP A 43 -9.25 15.37 5.16
N CYS A 44 -8.38 15.08 6.13
CA CYS A 44 -7.95 13.71 6.39
C CYS A 44 -9.11 12.77 6.74
N SER A 45 -10.08 13.22 7.50
CA SER A 45 -11.21 12.40 7.95
C SER A 45 -12.32 12.33 6.93
N SER A 46 -12.67 13.45 6.30
CA SER A 46 -13.74 13.48 5.29
C SER A 46 -13.36 12.72 4.01
N SER A 47 -12.08 12.74 3.64
CA SER A 47 -11.62 11.93 2.50
C SER A 47 -11.94 10.45 2.67
N ILE A 48 -11.85 9.93 3.90
CA ILE A 48 -12.16 8.52 4.23
C ILE A 48 -13.67 8.33 4.42
N CYS A 49 -14.31 9.14 5.28
CA CYS A 49 -15.73 8.99 5.60
C CYS A 49 -16.62 9.07 4.36
N LEU A 50 -16.39 10.06 3.50
CA LEU A 50 -17.17 10.25 2.26
C LEU A 50 -16.83 9.20 1.19
N THR A 51 -15.64 8.59 1.24
CA THR A 51 -15.33 7.42 0.41
C THR A 51 -16.22 6.23 0.78
N TYR A 52 -16.34 5.93 2.07
CA TYR A 52 -17.25 4.91 2.55
C TYR A 52 -18.70 5.19 2.17
N GLU A 53 -19.15 6.42 2.33
CA GLU A 53 -20.51 6.84 1.95
C GLU A 53 -20.77 6.68 0.45
N ALA A 54 -19.81 7.07 -0.39
CA ALA A 54 -19.91 6.97 -1.85
C ALA A 54 -20.05 5.54 -2.39
N VAL A 55 -19.68 4.52 -1.59
CA VAL A 55 -19.90 3.10 -1.93
C VAL A 55 -21.05 2.47 -1.15
N GLY A 56 -21.90 3.29 -0.51
CA GLY A 56 -23.06 2.80 0.25
C GLY A 56 -22.74 2.18 1.60
N LEU A 57 -21.56 2.43 2.14
CA LEU A 57 -21.07 1.91 3.42
C LEU A 57 -20.88 3.03 4.47
N GLY A 58 -21.69 4.08 4.40
CA GLY A 58 -21.54 5.28 5.22
C GLY A 58 -21.76 5.03 6.72
N PHE A 59 -20.84 5.54 7.53
CA PHE A 59 -20.97 5.60 8.99
C PHE A 59 -21.08 7.05 9.53
N GLY A 60 -21.13 8.03 8.63
CA GLY A 60 -21.22 9.45 8.88
C GLY A 60 -19.93 10.20 8.55
N ASN A 61 -20.05 11.47 8.17
CA ASN A 61 -18.88 12.33 7.89
C ASN A 61 -18.28 12.88 9.20
N LEU A 62 -17.60 11.99 9.93
CA LEU A 62 -17.01 12.27 11.24
C LEU A 62 -15.66 12.99 11.09
N ASN A 63 -15.28 13.78 12.09
CA ASN A 63 -13.89 14.20 12.27
C ASN A 63 -13.08 13.08 12.94
N THR A 64 -11.78 13.27 13.11
CA THR A 64 -10.90 12.23 13.65
C THR A 64 -11.25 11.83 15.10
N ALA A 65 -11.72 12.76 15.93
CA ALA A 65 -12.20 12.46 17.27
C ALA A 65 -13.51 11.64 17.23
N GLY A 66 -14.42 11.98 16.31
CA GLY A 66 -15.65 11.24 16.06
C GLY A 66 -15.38 9.81 15.56
N ILE A 67 -14.41 9.61 14.65
CA ILE A 67 -13.99 8.27 14.21
C ILE A 67 -13.48 7.44 15.40
N TYR A 68 -12.67 8.06 16.28
CA TYR A 68 -12.16 7.40 17.47
C TYR A 68 -13.28 6.95 18.43
N GLN A 69 -14.26 7.81 18.64
CA GLN A 69 -15.34 7.59 19.62
C GLN A 69 -16.54 6.82 19.06
N SER A 70 -16.60 6.62 17.75
CA SER A 70 -17.75 5.98 17.09
C SER A 70 -17.95 4.53 17.58
N ASN A 71 -19.15 4.21 18.01
CA ASN A 71 -19.57 2.86 18.35
C ASN A 71 -19.87 1.98 17.13
N LYS A 72 -19.91 2.58 15.93
CA LYS A 72 -20.06 1.85 14.67
C LYS A 72 -18.74 1.19 14.20
N LEU A 73 -17.60 1.54 14.82
CA LEU A 73 -16.30 1.02 14.48
C LEU A 73 -15.74 0.18 15.64
N THR A 74 -15.12 -0.93 15.32
CA THR A 74 -14.37 -1.74 16.32
C THR A 74 -12.93 -1.28 16.41
N THR A 75 -12.29 -1.50 17.55
CA THR A 75 -10.85 -1.32 17.72
C THR A 75 -10.12 -2.58 17.31
N VAL A 76 -9.23 -2.46 16.34
CA VAL A 76 -8.39 -3.58 15.87
C VAL A 76 -7.11 -3.67 16.68
N ASP A 77 -6.50 -2.53 16.95
CA ASP A 77 -5.25 -2.42 17.68
C ASP A 77 -5.25 -1.10 18.47
N ALA A 78 -4.95 -1.17 19.76
CA ALA A 78 -4.94 -0.03 20.68
C ALA A 78 -3.59 0.17 21.38
N ASP A 79 -2.80 -0.89 21.52
CA ASP A 79 -1.52 -0.88 22.22
C ASP A 79 -0.38 -1.05 21.20
N ILE A 80 -0.04 0.05 20.54
CA ILE A 80 0.90 0.01 19.43
C ILE A 80 2.30 0.33 19.93
N ALA A 81 3.12 -0.72 20.07
CA ALA A 81 4.53 -0.57 20.39
C ALA A 81 5.26 0.16 19.26
N GLN A 82 6.08 1.15 19.61
CA GLN A 82 6.91 1.93 18.68
C GLN A 82 6.12 2.62 17.53
N GLY A 83 4.80 2.76 17.66
CA GLY A 83 3.95 3.44 16.71
C GLY A 83 3.73 2.71 15.38
N ILE A 84 4.06 1.42 15.29
CA ILE A 84 3.82 0.57 14.12
C ILE A 84 2.77 -0.48 14.51
N PRO A 85 1.66 -0.60 13.77
CA PRO A 85 0.63 -1.60 14.05
C PRO A 85 1.10 -3.01 13.69
N ASP A 86 0.48 -4.01 14.31
CA ASP A 86 0.59 -5.39 13.83
C ASP A 86 -0.10 -5.53 12.47
N THR A 87 0.71 -5.61 11.41
CA THR A 87 0.22 -5.67 10.03
C THR A 87 -0.58 -6.93 9.72
N SER A 88 -0.38 -8.02 10.47
CA SER A 88 -1.15 -9.27 10.29
C SER A 88 -2.63 -9.09 10.63
N ARG A 89 -2.93 -8.14 11.49
CA ARG A 89 -4.30 -7.81 11.92
C ARG A 89 -5.00 -6.80 11.02
N LEU A 90 -4.25 -6.08 10.18
CA LEU A 90 -4.81 -5.04 9.30
C LEU A 90 -5.58 -5.64 8.14
N ARG A 91 -6.63 -4.95 7.74
CA ARG A 91 -7.43 -5.22 6.54
C ARG A 91 -7.59 -3.93 5.74
N PRO A 92 -7.61 -3.99 4.40
CA PRO A 92 -7.92 -2.82 3.59
C PRO A 92 -9.18 -2.11 4.07
N GLY A 93 -9.14 -0.78 4.17
CA GLY A 93 -10.19 0.03 4.76
C GLY A 93 -10.04 0.32 6.27
N ASP A 94 -9.11 -0.32 6.98
CA ASP A 94 -8.85 0.03 8.38
C ASP A 94 -8.33 1.47 8.50
N MET A 95 -8.77 2.16 9.52
CA MET A 95 -8.45 3.56 9.76
C MET A 95 -7.40 3.69 10.88
N LEU A 96 -6.23 4.20 10.53
CA LEU A 96 -5.10 4.42 11.43
C LEU A 96 -5.21 5.84 11.98
N LEU A 97 -5.42 5.97 13.28
CA LEU A 97 -5.60 7.25 13.96
C LEU A 97 -4.30 7.69 14.66
N PHE A 98 -3.84 8.87 14.31
CA PHE A 98 -2.58 9.43 14.80
C PHE A 98 -2.82 10.62 15.72
N ALA A 99 -1.97 10.77 16.73
CA ALA A 99 -1.96 11.94 17.59
C ALA A 99 -1.59 13.21 16.79
N GLY A 100 -2.22 14.30 17.15
CA GLY A 100 -1.99 15.66 16.67
C GLY A 100 -1.51 16.59 17.75
N THR A 101 -1.79 17.88 17.59
CA THR A 101 -1.35 18.95 18.51
C THR A 101 -2.43 19.38 19.50
N ASP A 102 -3.71 19.11 19.21
CA ASP A 102 -4.86 19.58 19.99
C ASP A 102 -5.04 18.73 21.25
N ALA A 103 -4.73 19.32 22.40
CA ALA A 103 -4.83 18.66 23.70
C ALA A 103 -6.28 18.44 24.19
N SER A 104 -7.25 19.14 23.62
CA SER A 104 -8.66 18.98 23.97
C SER A 104 -9.30 17.72 23.39
N ARG A 105 -8.68 17.13 22.39
CA ARG A 105 -9.19 15.92 21.72
C ARG A 105 -8.83 14.65 22.48
N PRO A 106 -9.70 13.62 22.46
CA PRO A 106 -9.39 12.30 23.02
C PRO A 106 -8.06 11.79 22.49
N LYS A 107 -7.15 11.37 23.38
CA LYS A 107 -5.79 10.92 23.02
C LYS A 107 -5.04 11.84 22.04
N ARG A 108 -5.40 13.13 22.01
CA ARG A 108 -4.90 14.14 21.05
C ARG A 108 -5.09 13.76 19.58
N ILE A 109 -6.03 12.87 19.24
CA ILE A 109 -6.22 12.38 17.88
C ILE A 109 -6.53 13.54 16.92
N GLY A 110 -5.64 13.75 15.95
CA GLY A 110 -5.70 14.87 15.01
C GLY A 110 -5.53 14.49 13.56
N HIS A 111 -5.23 13.21 13.25
CA HIS A 111 -5.03 12.76 11.89
C HIS A 111 -5.47 11.31 11.70
N VAL A 112 -5.82 10.96 10.46
CA VAL A 112 -6.21 9.60 10.07
C VAL A 112 -5.68 9.28 8.67
N GLU A 113 -5.21 8.05 8.50
CA GLU A 113 -4.87 7.42 7.23
C GLU A 113 -5.68 6.13 7.10
N MET A 114 -5.90 5.65 5.89
CA MET A 114 -6.59 4.38 5.62
C MET A 114 -5.60 3.34 5.11
N TYR A 115 -5.67 2.13 5.62
CA TYR A 115 -4.88 1.01 5.12
C TYR A 115 -5.42 0.51 3.80
N CYS A 116 -4.55 0.39 2.79
CA CYS A 116 -4.91 -0.02 1.44
C CYS A 116 -4.51 -1.46 1.12
N GLY A 117 -3.86 -2.15 2.06
CA GLY A 117 -3.24 -3.47 1.84
C GLY A 117 -1.75 -3.38 1.53
N ASN A 118 -1.05 -4.51 1.61
CA ASN A 118 0.37 -4.66 1.20
C ASN A 118 1.33 -3.60 1.78
N GLY A 119 1.13 -3.22 3.04
CA GLY A 119 1.98 -2.21 3.69
C GLY A 119 1.77 -0.78 3.18
N ILE A 120 0.73 -0.52 2.40
CA ILE A 120 0.40 0.79 1.86
C ILE A 120 -0.76 1.41 2.65
N ILE A 121 -0.64 2.71 2.93
CA ILE A 121 -1.72 3.55 3.45
C ILE A 121 -2.02 4.68 2.48
N CYS A 122 -3.20 5.24 2.57
CA CYS A 122 -3.59 6.43 1.85
C CYS A 122 -4.29 7.43 2.76
N GLY A 123 -4.13 8.71 2.48
CA GLY A 123 -4.76 9.75 3.26
C GLY A 123 -4.50 11.15 2.72
N HIS A 124 -5.19 12.11 3.31
CA HIS A 124 -5.16 13.52 2.94
C HIS A 124 -4.49 14.35 4.05
N GLY A 125 -3.19 14.57 3.90
CA GLY A 125 -2.41 15.48 4.75
C GLY A 125 -2.47 16.93 4.26
N SER A 126 -1.39 17.68 4.45
CA SER A 126 -1.32 19.11 4.03
C SER A 126 -1.23 19.32 2.51
N GLY A 127 -0.92 18.27 1.75
CA GLY A 127 -0.90 18.30 0.28
C GLY A 127 -2.19 17.75 -0.32
N ARG A 128 -2.06 17.07 -1.47
CA ARG A 128 -3.16 16.29 -2.05
C ARG A 128 -3.18 14.88 -1.46
N PRO A 129 -4.33 14.15 -1.51
CA PRO A 129 -4.37 12.75 -1.09
C PRO A 129 -3.31 11.93 -1.82
N SER A 130 -2.61 11.07 -1.09
CA SER A 130 -1.49 10.29 -1.65
C SER A 130 -1.36 8.94 -0.97
N TYR A 131 -0.73 7.99 -1.67
CA TYR A 131 -0.27 6.74 -1.09
C TYR A 131 1.08 6.92 -0.38
N LYS A 132 1.30 6.14 0.68
CA LYS A 132 2.49 6.17 1.52
C LYS A 132 2.84 4.77 1.98
N ASP A 133 4.11 4.50 2.22
CA ASP A 133 4.52 3.31 2.94
C ASP A 133 4.08 3.41 4.41
N LEU A 134 3.41 2.39 4.90
CA LEU A 134 2.87 2.31 6.27
C LEU A 134 3.98 2.46 7.31
N THR A 135 5.04 1.67 7.17
CA THR A 135 6.10 1.58 8.17
C THR A 135 6.90 2.88 8.24
N ALA A 136 7.29 3.41 7.08
CA ALA A 136 8.02 4.66 7.00
C ALA A 136 7.18 5.83 7.56
N TYR A 137 5.89 5.87 7.24
CA TYR A 137 4.99 6.91 7.73
C TYR A 137 4.80 6.82 9.26
N CYS A 138 4.51 5.63 9.79
CA CYS A 138 4.35 5.42 11.23
C CYS A 138 5.61 5.80 12.01
N ARG A 139 6.80 5.41 11.53
CA ARG A 139 8.09 5.80 12.13
C ARG A 139 8.29 7.31 12.12
N SER A 140 8.04 7.96 10.97
CA SER A 140 8.16 9.42 10.85
C SER A 140 7.22 10.15 11.82
N ARG A 141 5.98 9.70 11.94
CA ARG A 141 5.01 10.26 12.88
C ARG A 141 5.43 10.03 14.34
N TYR A 142 5.86 8.82 14.68
CA TYR A 142 6.33 8.49 16.04
C TYR A 142 7.54 9.34 16.47
N ASN A 143 8.44 9.64 15.53
CA ASN A 143 9.61 10.48 15.78
C ASN A 143 9.29 11.98 15.83
N SER A 144 8.06 12.38 15.49
CA SER A 144 7.62 13.77 15.51
C SER A 144 6.92 14.09 16.85
N TRP A 145 7.24 15.26 17.42
CA TRP A 145 6.69 15.74 18.68
C TRP A 145 5.72 16.90 18.46
N ALA A 146 4.64 16.92 19.22
CA ALA A 146 3.80 18.09 19.39
C ALA A 146 4.36 18.98 20.51
N SER A 147 4.03 20.27 20.49
CA SER A 147 4.27 21.16 21.63
C SER A 147 3.69 20.55 22.91
N GLY A 148 4.46 20.55 23.99
CA GLY A 148 4.07 19.92 25.26
C GLY A 148 4.49 18.45 25.42
N GLY A 149 5.46 17.96 24.60
CA GLY A 149 6.12 16.67 24.84
C GLY A 149 5.31 15.43 24.44
N TRP A 150 4.33 15.56 23.55
CA TRP A 150 3.51 14.45 23.07
C TRP A 150 3.98 13.95 21.70
N ARG A 151 4.18 12.65 21.52
CA ARG A 151 4.50 12.05 20.21
C ARG A 151 3.29 12.04 19.29
N LYS A 152 3.49 12.39 18.01
CA LYS A 152 2.43 12.37 16.96
C LYS A 152 2.19 10.98 16.37
N GLY A 153 2.64 9.93 17.04
CA GLY A 153 2.56 8.55 16.57
C GLY A 153 1.13 8.01 16.45
N LEU A 154 1.06 6.77 16.00
CA LEU A 154 -0.17 6.02 15.89
C LEU A 154 -0.75 5.76 17.28
N VAL A 155 -2.06 5.98 17.42
CA VAL A 155 -2.80 5.81 18.68
C VAL A 155 -3.59 4.51 18.67
N CYS A 156 -4.32 4.26 17.61
CA CYS A 156 -5.11 3.04 17.45
C CYS A 156 -5.50 2.83 15.99
N VAL A 157 -6.00 1.62 15.72
CA VAL A 157 -6.61 1.24 14.45
C VAL A 157 -8.08 0.96 14.67
N ARG A 158 -8.94 1.55 13.83
CA ARG A 158 -10.39 1.39 13.86
C ARG A 158 -10.87 0.73 12.58
N ARG A 159 -11.86 -0.18 12.68
CA ARG A 159 -12.43 -0.96 11.59
C ARG A 159 -13.93 -0.78 11.51
N TYR A 160 -14.44 -0.47 10.30
CA TYR A 160 -15.88 -0.42 10.03
C TYR A 160 -16.38 -1.72 9.36
N ILE A 161 -15.69 -2.20 8.32
CA ILE A 161 -16.09 -3.43 7.64
C ILE A 161 -15.57 -4.62 8.44
N GLN A 162 -16.45 -5.28 9.17
CA GLN A 162 -16.12 -6.52 9.86
C GLN A 162 -15.92 -7.64 8.83
N ASP A 163 -15.06 -8.61 9.18
CA ASP A 163 -14.91 -9.82 8.38
C ASP A 163 -16.26 -10.58 8.38
N ASP A 164 -16.59 -11.18 7.25
CA ASP A 164 -17.80 -12.00 7.17
C ASP A 164 -17.66 -13.17 8.15
N VAL A 165 -18.70 -13.42 8.94
CA VAL A 165 -18.77 -14.61 9.79
C VAL A 165 -19.12 -15.78 8.87
N ILE A 166 -18.14 -16.26 8.12
CA ILE A 166 -18.27 -17.49 7.37
C ILE A 166 -17.85 -18.61 8.31
N GLN A 167 -18.81 -19.41 8.76
CA GLN A 167 -18.54 -20.77 9.20
C GLN A 167 -18.26 -21.62 7.95
N GLU A 168 -17.21 -21.31 7.21
CA GLU A 168 -16.63 -22.26 6.28
C GLU A 168 -15.68 -23.18 7.05
N PRO A 169 -15.71 -24.50 6.77
CA PRO A 169 -14.66 -25.39 7.26
C PRO A 169 -13.33 -24.78 6.82
N GLU A 170 -12.40 -24.61 7.76
CA GLU A 170 -11.06 -24.08 7.50
C GLU A 170 -10.42 -24.91 6.37
N GLN A 171 -10.59 -24.45 5.14
CA GLN A 171 -9.70 -24.91 4.07
C GLN A 171 -8.30 -24.43 4.45
N PRO A 172 -7.29 -25.29 4.40
CA PRO A 172 -5.92 -24.86 4.70
C PRO A 172 -5.60 -23.65 3.82
N ARG A 173 -5.27 -22.53 4.46
CA ARG A 173 -4.94 -21.28 3.76
C ARG A 173 -3.77 -21.58 2.82
N LYS A 174 -3.97 -21.27 1.54
CA LYS A 174 -2.86 -21.37 0.59
C LYS A 174 -1.72 -20.50 1.08
N THR A 175 -0.51 -21.02 1.08
CA THR A 175 0.69 -20.29 1.49
C THR A 175 1.84 -20.65 0.56
N GLY A 176 2.63 -19.62 0.17
CA GLY A 176 3.77 -19.82 -0.68
C GLY A 176 3.41 -19.97 -2.16
N TRP A 177 4.32 -20.56 -2.90
CA TRP A 177 4.19 -20.74 -4.34
C TRP A 177 3.18 -21.84 -4.68
N GLU A 178 2.35 -21.55 -5.68
CA GLU A 178 1.39 -22.51 -6.24
C GLU A 178 1.40 -22.42 -7.76
N GLN A 179 1.48 -23.57 -8.41
CA GLN A 179 1.37 -23.66 -9.86
C GLN A 179 -0.02 -24.14 -10.25
N ALA A 180 -0.69 -23.39 -11.11
CA ALA A 180 -1.97 -23.79 -11.68
C ALA A 180 -1.81 -24.86 -12.78
N ALA A 181 -2.88 -25.51 -13.15
CA ALA A 181 -2.87 -26.57 -14.17
C ALA A 181 -2.43 -26.09 -15.58
N ASP A 182 -2.55 -24.80 -15.84
CA ASP A 182 -2.10 -24.14 -17.08
C ASP A 182 -0.61 -23.75 -17.05
N GLY A 183 0.09 -24.05 -15.95
CA GLY A 183 1.51 -23.73 -15.74
C GLY A 183 1.78 -22.36 -15.14
N THR A 184 0.77 -21.52 -14.93
CA THR A 184 0.96 -20.20 -14.29
C THR A 184 1.30 -20.34 -12.81
N TRP A 185 2.19 -19.47 -12.31
CA TRP A 185 2.58 -19.43 -10.90
C TRP A 185 1.91 -18.28 -10.16
N SER A 186 1.51 -18.54 -8.95
CA SER A 186 0.99 -17.54 -8.01
C SER A 186 1.70 -17.67 -6.67
N PHE A 187 1.75 -16.61 -5.90
CA PHE A 187 2.27 -16.62 -4.54
C PHE A 187 1.21 -16.16 -3.54
N TYR A 188 1.02 -16.95 -2.49
CA TYR A 188 0.05 -16.68 -1.43
C TYR A 188 0.76 -16.30 -0.13
N LEU A 189 0.34 -15.17 0.45
CA LEU A 189 0.89 -14.66 1.71
C LEU A 189 0.42 -15.54 2.87
N GLY A 190 1.36 -16.14 3.59
CA GLY A 190 1.06 -17.12 4.65
C GLY A 190 0.23 -16.58 5.81
N ASN A 191 0.27 -15.28 6.05
CA ASN A 191 -0.49 -14.63 7.12
C ASN A 191 -1.95 -14.34 6.75
N THR A 192 -2.26 -14.15 5.47
CA THR A 192 -3.62 -13.82 5.00
C THR A 192 -4.21 -14.89 4.10
N GLY A 193 -3.39 -15.71 3.44
CA GLY A 193 -3.82 -16.60 2.36
C GLY A 193 -4.18 -15.84 1.08
N GLU A 194 -3.90 -14.55 1.00
CA GLU A 194 -4.16 -13.71 -0.17
C GLU A 194 -3.05 -13.90 -1.21
N CYS A 195 -3.47 -13.94 -2.48
CA CYS A 195 -2.55 -13.99 -3.62
C CYS A 195 -1.91 -12.60 -3.83
N VAL A 196 -0.62 -12.55 -4.03
CA VAL A 196 0.09 -11.32 -4.44
C VAL A 196 -0.42 -10.89 -5.81
N ARG A 197 -0.78 -9.60 -5.95
CA ARG A 197 -1.33 -9.04 -7.20
C ARG A 197 -0.84 -7.62 -7.44
N ASN A 198 -0.61 -7.26 -8.71
CA ASN A 198 -0.15 -5.93 -9.13
C ASN A 198 1.01 -5.42 -8.26
N SER A 199 1.95 -6.31 -7.89
CA SER A 199 2.98 -5.99 -6.92
C SER A 199 4.27 -6.78 -7.15
N TRP A 200 5.37 -6.15 -6.76
CA TRP A 200 6.63 -6.84 -6.56
C TRP A 200 6.61 -7.64 -5.26
N TYR A 201 7.19 -8.82 -5.31
CA TYR A 201 7.41 -9.70 -4.17
C TYR A 201 8.89 -10.08 -4.09
N LEU A 202 9.50 -9.86 -2.94
CA LEU A 202 10.85 -10.34 -2.62
C LEU A 202 10.72 -11.68 -1.90
N ASP A 203 11.19 -12.74 -2.54
CA ASP A 203 11.16 -14.07 -1.94
C ASP A 203 12.36 -14.31 -1.02
N THR A 204 12.31 -15.40 -0.28
CA THR A 204 13.35 -15.85 0.66
C THR A 204 14.66 -16.24 -0.03
N ASP A 205 14.62 -16.50 -1.34
CA ASP A 205 15.80 -16.71 -2.18
C ASP A 205 16.56 -15.42 -2.52
N GLY A 206 16.02 -14.25 -2.10
CA GLY A 206 16.59 -12.94 -2.37
C GLY A 206 16.25 -12.37 -3.74
N LYS A 207 15.41 -13.03 -4.53
CA LYS A 207 15.00 -12.57 -5.85
C LYS A 207 13.65 -11.85 -5.81
N TRP A 208 13.49 -10.90 -6.73
CA TRP A 208 12.25 -10.16 -6.94
C TRP A 208 11.43 -10.79 -8.05
N TYR A 209 10.12 -10.91 -7.81
CA TYR A 209 9.12 -11.42 -8.74
C TYR A 209 8.01 -10.41 -8.91
N TRP A 210 7.46 -10.29 -10.13
CA TRP A 210 6.30 -9.44 -10.38
C TRP A 210 5.05 -10.29 -10.62
N PHE A 211 3.95 -9.91 -9.96
CA PHE A 211 2.65 -10.54 -10.16
C PHE A 211 1.68 -9.54 -10.80
N ASP A 212 0.97 -9.97 -11.83
CA ASP A 212 -0.03 -9.18 -12.53
C ASP A 212 -1.33 -8.98 -11.73
N GLY A 213 -2.34 -8.33 -12.34
CA GLY A 213 -3.64 -8.09 -11.70
C GLY A 213 -4.46 -9.35 -11.44
N ALA A 214 -4.20 -10.43 -12.16
CA ALA A 214 -4.79 -11.74 -11.90
C ALA A 214 -4.08 -12.50 -10.78
N GLY A 215 -2.87 -12.07 -10.39
CA GLY A 215 -2.01 -12.72 -9.40
C GLY A 215 -1.11 -13.78 -10.03
N HIS A 216 -0.90 -13.71 -11.34
CA HIS A 216 0.01 -14.61 -12.03
C HIS A 216 1.41 -14.00 -12.07
N MET A 217 2.42 -14.82 -11.77
CA MET A 217 3.81 -14.44 -11.93
C MET A 217 4.14 -14.16 -13.39
N VAL A 218 4.69 -12.99 -13.66
CA VAL A 218 5.12 -12.60 -14.99
C VAL A 218 6.48 -13.21 -15.29
N THR A 219 6.64 -13.83 -16.45
CA THR A 219 7.86 -14.54 -16.87
C THR A 219 8.28 -14.17 -18.29
N ASP A 220 9.57 -14.29 -18.57
CA ASP A 220 10.19 -14.18 -19.89
C ASP A 220 9.71 -12.98 -20.72
N THR A 221 9.62 -11.79 -20.09
CA THR A 221 9.11 -10.60 -20.75
C THR A 221 9.61 -9.31 -20.15
N TRP A 222 9.54 -8.25 -20.95
CA TRP A 222 9.69 -6.87 -20.49
C TRP A 222 8.43 -6.38 -19.79
N TYR A 223 8.61 -5.73 -18.66
CA TYR A 223 7.52 -5.15 -17.90
C TYR A 223 7.81 -3.68 -17.52
N GLN A 224 6.86 -2.79 -17.81
CA GLN A 224 7.00 -1.39 -17.44
C GLN A 224 6.30 -1.10 -16.12
N TYR A 225 7.07 -0.62 -15.15
CA TYR A 225 6.53 -0.25 -13.84
C TYR A 225 7.02 1.15 -13.44
N LYS A 226 6.09 2.05 -13.13
CA LYS A 226 6.35 3.45 -12.72
C LYS A 226 7.33 4.19 -13.65
N GLY A 227 7.19 3.97 -14.97
CA GLY A 227 7.99 4.64 -15.99
C GLY A 227 9.36 4.02 -16.27
N ALA A 228 9.78 3.00 -15.53
CA ALA A 228 11.00 2.23 -15.78
C ALA A 228 10.68 0.86 -16.37
N TRP A 229 11.61 0.33 -17.20
CA TRP A 229 11.51 -1.01 -17.75
C TRP A 229 12.32 -2.00 -16.94
N TYR A 230 11.76 -3.17 -16.74
CA TYR A 230 12.33 -4.34 -16.07
C TYR A 230 12.20 -5.56 -16.97
N TYR A 231 13.08 -6.55 -16.82
CA TYR A 231 12.94 -7.83 -17.47
C TYR A 231 12.74 -8.93 -16.43
N LEU A 232 11.70 -9.73 -16.60
CA LEU A 232 11.45 -10.93 -15.81
C LEU A 232 11.98 -12.12 -16.60
N GLY A 233 12.88 -12.90 -16.00
CA GLY A 233 13.46 -14.08 -16.65
C GLY A 233 12.46 -15.21 -16.84
N ALA A 234 12.90 -16.30 -17.47
CA ALA A 234 12.08 -17.48 -17.68
C ALA A 234 11.64 -18.15 -16.35
N ASP A 235 12.42 -17.94 -15.28
CA ASP A 235 12.09 -18.35 -13.91
C ASP A 235 11.21 -17.33 -13.17
N GLY A 236 10.81 -16.22 -13.82
CA GLY A 236 10.04 -15.14 -13.23
C GLY A 236 10.85 -14.15 -12.42
N ALA A 237 12.11 -14.42 -12.13
CA ALA A 237 12.95 -13.53 -11.35
C ALA A 237 13.29 -12.26 -12.14
N MET A 238 13.32 -11.13 -11.44
CA MET A 238 13.79 -9.86 -11.99
C MET A 238 15.28 -9.97 -12.36
N VAL A 239 15.58 -9.76 -13.63
CA VAL A 239 16.94 -9.85 -14.16
C VAL A 239 17.73 -8.59 -13.79
N GLN A 240 19.00 -8.79 -13.51
CA GLN A 240 20.00 -7.74 -13.33
C GLN A 240 21.19 -8.02 -14.27
N GLY A 241 21.89 -6.98 -14.66
CA GLY A 241 23.04 -7.12 -15.57
C GLY A 241 22.65 -7.13 -17.03
N LEU A 242 23.34 -7.89 -17.85
CA LEU A 242 23.18 -7.90 -19.32
C LEU A 242 22.05 -8.87 -19.73
N GLN A 243 21.09 -8.37 -20.46
CA GLN A 243 19.97 -9.14 -21.01
C GLN A 243 19.92 -9.03 -22.54
N ALA A 244 19.95 -10.16 -23.21
CA ALA A 244 19.71 -10.22 -24.65
C ALA A 244 18.21 -10.33 -24.94
N SER A 245 17.70 -9.50 -25.83
CA SER A 245 16.30 -9.55 -26.25
C SER A 245 16.14 -8.94 -27.65
N GLY A 246 15.42 -9.62 -28.55
CA GLY A 246 15.14 -9.13 -29.89
C GLY A 246 16.40 -8.81 -30.73
N GLY A 247 17.50 -9.54 -30.52
CA GLY A 247 18.77 -9.30 -31.22
C GLY A 247 19.59 -8.13 -30.70
N ASN A 248 19.16 -7.50 -29.60
CA ASN A 248 19.85 -6.42 -28.93
C ASN A 248 20.26 -6.82 -27.49
N TYR A 249 21.20 -6.06 -26.90
CA TYR A 249 21.61 -6.22 -25.52
C TYR A 249 21.15 -5.01 -24.70
N TYR A 250 20.55 -5.28 -23.58
CA TYR A 250 20.06 -4.29 -22.61
C TYR A 250 20.74 -4.50 -21.29
N TYR A 251 20.94 -3.41 -20.58
CA TYR A 251 21.54 -3.44 -19.26
C TYR A 251 20.51 -3.14 -18.17
N LEU A 252 20.34 -4.07 -17.24
CA LEU A 252 19.49 -3.92 -16.07
C LEU A 252 20.36 -3.54 -14.87
N MET A 253 20.10 -2.38 -14.28
CA MET A 253 20.81 -1.87 -13.10
C MET A 253 20.64 -2.82 -11.90
N PRO A 254 21.42 -2.68 -10.81
CA PRO A 254 21.25 -3.49 -9.60
C PRO A 254 19.86 -3.39 -8.95
N ASP A 255 19.10 -2.32 -9.23
CA ASP A 255 17.70 -2.19 -8.81
C ASP A 255 16.70 -2.76 -9.84
N GLY A 256 17.19 -3.45 -10.87
CA GLY A 256 16.42 -4.10 -11.94
C GLY A 256 15.96 -3.18 -13.07
N LYS A 257 16.14 -1.86 -12.97
CA LYS A 257 15.72 -0.94 -14.02
C LYS A 257 16.63 -1.01 -15.24
N MET A 258 16.04 -0.99 -16.43
CA MET A 258 16.79 -0.86 -17.68
C MET A 258 17.54 0.48 -17.68
N ALA A 259 18.84 0.43 -17.94
CA ALA A 259 19.66 1.63 -18.10
C ALA A 259 19.22 2.40 -19.35
N THR A 260 19.05 3.72 -19.19
CA THR A 260 18.74 4.66 -20.27
C THR A 260 19.89 5.62 -20.53
N GLU A 261 20.91 5.59 -19.66
CA GLU A 261 22.11 6.38 -19.74
C GLU A 261 23.34 5.48 -19.85
N PRO A 262 24.50 5.97 -20.32
CA PRO A 262 25.72 5.18 -20.40
C PRO A 262 26.14 4.60 -19.05
N VAL A 263 26.47 3.31 -19.04
CA VAL A 263 26.93 2.59 -17.86
C VAL A 263 28.43 2.34 -17.97
N VAL A 264 29.21 2.79 -16.98
CA VAL A 264 30.65 2.54 -16.92
C VAL A 264 30.89 1.24 -16.18
N LEU A 265 31.54 0.28 -16.84
CA LEU A 265 31.96 -0.98 -16.26
C LEU A 265 33.43 -0.91 -15.91
N THR A 266 33.77 -1.27 -14.66
CA THR A 266 35.16 -1.30 -14.21
C THR A 266 35.60 -2.76 -14.05
N PRO A 267 36.60 -3.23 -14.80
CA PRO A 267 37.13 -4.58 -14.64
C PRO A 267 37.78 -4.76 -13.25
N ASP A 268 37.77 -5.97 -12.75
CA ASP A 268 38.51 -6.35 -11.56
C ASP A 268 40.02 -6.41 -11.81
N LYS A 269 40.79 -6.79 -10.78
CA LYS A 269 42.26 -6.92 -10.86
C LYS A 269 42.77 -7.90 -11.93
N ASP A 270 41.92 -8.82 -12.38
CA ASP A 270 42.23 -9.84 -13.37
C ASP A 270 41.71 -9.43 -14.77
N GLY A 271 41.18 -8.21 -14.92
CA GLY A 271 40.61 -7.67 -16.14
C GLY A 271 39.19 -8.19 -16.44
N ALA A 272 38.58 -8.94 -15.55
CA ALA A 272 37.25 -9.47 -15.75
C ALA A 272 36.17 -8.45 -15.34
N LEU A 273 35.20 -8.28 -16.21
CA LEU A 273 33.94 -7.61 -15.90
C LEU A 273 33.02 -8.62 -15.20
N ARG A 274 33.21 -8.81 -13.91
CA ARG A 274 32.35 -9.69 -13.11
C ARG A 274 31.05 -8.95 -12.81
N TRP A 275 30.02 -9.44 -13.41
CA TRP A 275 28.74 -8.76 -13.41
C TRP A 275 27.66 -9.62 -12.76
N PRO A 276 26.77 -9.06 -11.91
CA PRO A 276 25.58 -9.75 -11.47
C PRO A 276 24.73 -10.13 -12.70
N GLY A 277 24.53 -11.44 -12.94
CA GLY A 277 23.71 -11.94 -14.03
C GLY A 277 24.45 -12.35 -15.30
N LEU A 278 25.76 -12.21 -15.39
CA LEU A 278 26.54 -12.99 -16.36
C LEU A 278 26.80 -14.36 -15.71
N ALA A 279 26.12 -15.39 -16.24
CA ALA A 279 26.45 -16.78 -15.92
C ALA A 279 27.92 -17.06 -16.31
N GLU A 280 28.63 -17.80 -15.45
CA GLU A 280 29.94 -18.39 -15.77
C GLU A 280 29.86 -19.30 -16.98
#